data_7c3918716384c78463cf4d2d312fede1
#
_entry.id   7c3918716384c78463cf4d2d312fede1
#
_cell.length_a   1.000
_cell.length_b   1.000
_cell.length_c   1.000
_cell.angle_alpha   90.00
_cell.angle_beta   90.00
_cell.angle_gamma   90.00
#
_symmetry.space_group_name_H-M   'P 1'
#
loop_
_entity.id
_entity.type
_entity.pdbx_description
1 polymer ?
#
loop_
_entity_poly.entity_id
_entity_poly.type
_entity_poly.pdbx_seq_one_letter_code
_entity_poly.pdbx_strand_id
1 'polypeptide(L)'
;PALLAQNASEFNFSVGARIYNDGNQGQGNVSLRATVTNPAGNLVYDNSVSGLNISSVDSADVYPTGNFTLADFSLASYPAGTYTLTYTASLDSLDEYASDNSISYTFTISESIYSAAKIDTATGLPSGKTFYRPSTNNQTFSICSAINNPNASRLAVEGLYFAATKGIVVPEDSLMAGEEMNLTLYKWEDVFADL
;
A
#
# COMPACT_ATOMS: atom_id res chain seq x y z
N PRO A 1 -2.79 -3.29 -2.38
CA PRO A 1 -3.38 -2.52 -3.46
C PRO A 1 -3.36 -3.28 -4.78
N ALA A 2 -4.16 -2.83 -5.75
CA ALA A 2 -4.14 -3.30 -7.12
C ALA A 2 -3.98 -2.13 -8.08
N LEU A 3 -3.09 -2.28 -9.05
CA LEU A 3 -2.82 -1.32 -10.11
C LEU A 3 -3.25 -1.90 -11.47
N LEU A 4 -3.64 -1.05 -12.41
CA LEU A 4 -4.02 -1.50 -13.74
C LEU A 4 -2.80 -1.76 -14.62
N ALA A 5 -2.71 -2.95 -15.22
CA ALA A 5 -1.59 -3.36 -16.06
C ALA A 5 -1.36 -2.42 -17.25
N GLN A 6 -2.42 -1.96 -17.89
CA GLN A 6 -2.35 -1.07 -19.05
C GLN A 6 -1.76 0.31 -18.75
N ASN A 7 -1.69 0.70 -17.48
CA ASN A 7 -1.14 1.97 -17.03
C ASN A 7 0.09 1.79 -16.13
N ALA A 8 0.50 0.56 -15.89
CA ALA A 8 1.53 0.26 -14.89
C ALA A 8 2.90 0.88 -15.24
N SER A 9 3.24 1.01 -16.54
CA SER A 9 4.47 1.69 -16.96
C SER A 9 4.53 3.18 -16.61
N GLU A 10 3.40 3.76 -16.23
CA GLU A 10 3.29 5.16 -15.81
C GLU A 10 3.33 5.30 -14.27
N PHE A 11 3.32 4.19 -13.57
CA PHE A 11 3.42 4.16 -12.12
C PHE A 11 4.86 3.96 -11.68
N ASN A 12 5.46 5.05 -11.26
CA ASN A 12 6.64 5.00 -10.41
C ASN A 12 6.17 5.16 -8.98
N PHE A 13 6.61 4.31 -8.10
CA PHE A 13 6.37 4.55 -6.68
C PHE A 13 7.68 4.53 -5.89
N SER A 14 7.74 5.40 -4.94
CA SER A 14 8.89 5.53 -4.08
C SER A 14 8.94 4.36 -3.10
N VAL A 15 10.11 3.76 -3.02
CA VAL A 15 10.39 2.64 -2.13
C VAL A 15 11.09 3.19 -0.90
N GLY A 16 10.64 2.80 0.29
CA GLY A 16 11.24 3.25 1.54
C GLY A 16 10.61 2.58 2.75
N ALA A 17 11.36 2.60 3.86
CA ALA A 17 10.92 2.02 5.12
C ALA A 17 11.57 2.75 6.30
N ARG A 18 11.01 2.55 7.48
CA ARG A 18 11.63 2.91 8.76
C ARG A 18 12.26 1.67 9.37
N ILE A 19 13.51 1.80 9.82
CA ILE A 19 14.24 0.76 10.53
C ILE A 19 14.30 1.16 12.00
N TYR A 20 13.96 0.23 12.89
CA TYR A 20 14.05 0.41 14.33
C TYR A 20 15.24 -0.35 14.89
N ASN A 21 15.92 0.23 15.86
CA ASN A 21 16.89 -0.42 16.70
C ASN A 21 16.33 -0.49 18.13
N ASP A 22 15.70 -1.59 18.46
CA ASP A 22 15.13 -1.82 19.80
C ASP A 22 16.18 -2.31 20.81
N GLY A 23 17.43 -2.47 20.37
CA GLY A 23 18.56 -2.88 21.18
C GLY A 23 19.07 -1.79 22.13
N ASN A 24 19.82 -2.21 23.13
CA ASN A 24 20.44 -1.33 24.14
C ASN A 24 21.77 -0.70 23.69
N GLN A 25 22.22 -1.00 22.48
CA GLN A 25 23.45 -0.47 21.87
C GLN A 25 23.12 0.20 20.54
N GLY A 26 23.81 1.31 20.23
CA GLY A 26 23.72 1.92 18.91
C GLY A 26 24.33 1.01 17.83
N GLN A 27 23.72 0.99 16.67
CA GLN A 27 24.16 0.25 15.50
C GLN A 27 24.69 1.20 14.43
N GLY A 28 25.90 0.91 13.95
CA GLY A 28 26.51 1.63 12.84
C GLY A 28 26.49 0.83 11.56
N ASN A 29 26.61 1.54 10.44
CA ASN A 29 26.66 0.94 9.10
C ASN A 29 25.49 0.01 8.78
N VAL A 30 24.31 0.33 9.33
CA VAL A 30 23.08 -0.38 9.01
C VAL A 30 22.75 -0.15 7.54
N SER A 31 22.28 -1.18 6.85
CA SER A 31 21.84 -1.10 5.46
C SER A 31 20.38 -1.56 5.32
N LEU A 32 19.67 -0.96 4.37
CA LEU A 32 18.36 -1.38 3.93
C LEU A 32 18.43 -1.80 2.47
N ARG A 33 17.99 -3.00 2.16
CA ARG A 33 17.79 -3.50 0.81
C ARG A 33 16.32 -3.69 0.56
N ALA A 34 15.85 -3.24 -0.59
CA ALA A 34 14.51 -3.50 -1.07
C ALA A 34 14.57 -4.29 -2.37
N THR A 35 13.80 -5.35 -2.44
CA THR A 35 13.68 -6.21 -3.62
C THR A 35 12.23 -6.37 -4.03
N VAL A 36 11.97 -6.47 -5.35
CA VAL A 36 10.66 -6.85 -5.86
C VAL A 36 10.79 -8.08 -6.74
N THR A 37 9.97 -9.07 -6.46
CA THR A 37 9.79 -10.24 -7.35
C THR A 37 8.46 -10.14 -8.08
N ASN A 38 8.48 -10.50 -9.36
CA ASN A 38 7.29 -10.54 -10.21
C ASN A 38 6.48 -11.83 -10.01
N PRO A 39 5.30 -11.98 -10.66
CA PRO A 39 4.47 -13.18 -10.53
C PRO A 39 5.15 -14.50 -10.96
N ALA A 40 6.18 -14.43 -11.81
CA ALA A 40 6.97 -15.58 -12.22
C ALA A 40 8.11 -15.92 -11.23
N GLY A 41 8.24 -15.16 -10.13
CA GLY A 41 9.30 -15.33 -9.14
C GLY A 41 10.63 -14.69 -9.53
N ASN A 42 10.70 -13.96 -10.63
CA ASN A 42 11.93 -13.29 -11.05
C ASN A 42 12.13 -11.99 -10.27
N LEU A 43 13.38 -11.74 -9.88
CA LEU A 43 13.78 -10.47 -9.29
C LEU A 43 13.75 -9.37 -10.37
N VAL A 44 12.93 -8.34 -10.15
CA VAL A 44 12.73 -7.24 -11.12
C VAL A 44 13.15 -5.88 -10.57
N TYR A 45 13.41 -5.80 -9.29
CA TYR A 45 13.97 -4.63 -8.62
C TYR A 45 14.86 -5.08 -7.48
N ASP A 46 16.00 -4.43 -7.36
CA ASP A 46 16.97 -4.67 -6.29
C ASP A 46 17.74 -3.37 -6.07
N ASN A 47 17.53 -2.76 -4.93
CA ASN A 47 18.22 -1.53 -4.58
C ASN A 47 18.53 -1.52 -3.08
N SER A 48 19.63 -0.89 -2.71
CA SER A 48 20.06 -0.84 -1.33
C SER A 48 20.73 0.49 -0.98
N VAL A 49 20.64 0.85 0.28
CA VAL A 49 21.35 1.97 0.88
C VAL A 49 22.03 1.49 2.15
N SER A 50 23.20 2.03 2.46
CA SER A 50 24.01 1.65 3.61
C SER A 50 24.57 2.87 4.33
N GLY A 51 25.22 2.64 5.47
CA GLY A 51 25.86 3.71 6.24
C GLY A 51 24.92 4.43 7.21
N LEU A 52 23.73 3.86 7.48
CA LEU A 52 22.85 4.42 8.50
C LEU A 52 23.44 4.14 9.89
N ASN A 53 23.34 5.14 10.77
CA ASN A 53 23.69 4.98 12.19
C ASN A 53 22.42 5.18 13.01
N ILE A 54 22.04 4.17 13.77
CA ILE A 54 20.81 4.18 14.56
C ILE A 54 21.18 4.02 16.03
N SER A 55 20.86 5.01 16.85
CA SER A 55 21.10 4.98 18.30
C SER A 55 20.31 3.85 18.95
N SER A 56 20.67 3.51 20.19
CA SER A 56 19.90 2.59 21.02
C SER A 56 18.46 3.09 21.18
N VAL A 57 17.48 2.21 21.02
CA VAL A 57 16.03 2.51 21.16
C VAL A 57 15.60 3.68 20.27
N ASP A 58 16.06 3.70 19.02
CA ASP A 58 15.81 4.77 18.03
C ASP A 58 15.48 4.18 16.66
N SER A 59 15.21 5.04 15.69
CA SER A 59 14.89 4.62 14.32
C SER A 59 15.56 5.52 13.28
N ALA A 60 15.72 4.98 12.07
CA ALA A 60 16.15 5.74 10.90
C ALA A 60 15.16 5.58 9.76
N ASP A 61 14.89 6.68 9.09
CA ASP A 61 14.01 6.75 7.93
C ASP A 61 14.80 6.66 6.62
N VAL A 62 14.38 5.77 5.75
CA VAL A 62 14.83 5.67 4.36
C VAL A 62 13.65 6.02 3.47
N TYR A 63 13.51 7.30 3.15
CA TYR A 63 12.41 7.83 2.33
C TYR A 63 12.95 8.71 1.20
N PRO A 64 12.17 8.95 0.15
CA PRO A 64 12.60 9.69 -1.04
C PRO A 64 13.13 11.10 -0.77
N THR A 65 12.72 11.70 0.34
CA THR A 65 13.11 13.08 0.72
C THR A 65 14.20 13.15 1.78
N GLY A 66 14.73 11.99 2.20
CA GLY A 66 15.75 11.91 3.26
C GLY A 66 17.19 11.92 2.75
N ASN A 67 18.13 11.85 3.68
CA ASN A 67 19.57 11.70 3.37
C ASN A 67 19.90 10.28 2.84
N PHE A 68 19.05 9.31 3.16
CA PHE A 68 19.15 7.93 2.71
C PHE A 68 17.93 7.62 1.87
N THR A 69 18.15 7.27 0.61
CA THR A 69 17.07 7.04 -0.36
C THR A 69 17.32 5.75 -1.12
N LEU A 70 16.24 5.05 -1.43
CA LEU A 70 16.21 3.99 -2.43
C LEU A 70 15.71 4.58 -3.76
N ALA A 71 16.13 4.00 -4.87
CA ALA A 71 15.60 4.38 -6.17
C ALA A 71 14.10 4.03 -6.26
N ASP A 72 13.35 4.82 -7.00
CA ASP A 72 11.95 4.51 -7.26
C ASP A 72 11.81 3.19 -8.01
N PHE A 73 10.77 2.43 -7.67
CA PHE A 73 10.40 1.26 -8.42
C PHE A 73 9.70 1.66 -9.71
N SER A 74 10.26 1.22 -10.83
CA SER A 74 9.70 1.44 -12.16
C SER A 74 10.11 0.31 -13.08
N LEU A 75 9.19 -0.22 -13.86
CA LEU A 75 9.44 -1.24 -14.88
C LEU A 75 8.92 -0.77 -16.24
N ALA A 76 9.57 -1.21 -17.30
CA ALA A 76 9.13 -0.95 -18.68
C ALA A 76 7.79 -1.65 -19.01
N SER A 77 7.50 -2.77 -18.35
CA SER A 77 6.24 -3.50 -18.47
C SER A 77 5.92 -4.24 -17.19
N TYR A 78 4.65 -4.41 -16.91
CA TYR A 78 4.15 -5.06 -15.71
C TYR A 78 3.19 -6.19 -16.09
N PRO A 79 3.64 -7.43 -16.20
CA PRO A 79 2.74 -8.57 -16.32
C PRO A 79 1.72 -8.60 -15.19
N ALA A 80 0.47 -8.95 -15.51
CA ALA A 80 -0.57 -9.08 -14.50
C ALA A 80 -0.24 -10.21 -13.51
N GLY A 81 -0.59 -10.00 -12.26
CA GLY A 81 -0.35 -10.95 -11.17
C GLY A 81 0.15 -10.28 -9.90
N THR A 82 0.57 -11.10 -8.95
CA THR A 82 1.01 -10.65 -7.63
C THR A 82 2.52 -10.45 -7.61
N TYR A 83 2.93 -9.28 -7.15
CA TYR A 83 4.31 -8.89 -6.89
C TYR A 83 4.58 -8.91 -5.40
N THR A 84 5.80 -9.25 -5.01
CA THR A 84 6.23 -9.21 -3.61
C THR A 84 7.37 -8.22 -3.46
N LEU A 85 7.15 -7.20 -2.64
CA LEU A 85 8.15 -6.25 -2.19
C LEU A 85 8.68 -6.73 -0.84
N THR A 86 9.98 -6.93 -0.74
CA THR A 86 10.64 -7.33 0.50
C THR A 86 11.69 -6.31 0.90
N TYR A 87 11.63 -5.85 2.12
CA TYR A 87 12.67 -5.06 2.76
C TYR A 87 13.49 -5.96 3.66
N THR A 88 14.81 -5.77 3.64
CA THR A 88 15.74 -6.47 4.52
C THR A 88 16.72 -5.47 5.10
N ALA A 89 16.74 -5.34 6.41
CA ALA A 89 17.79 -4.65 7.14
C ALA A 89 18.96 -5.58 7.38
N SER A 90 20.18 -5.05 7.34
CA SER A 90 21.39 -5.78 7.75
C SER A 90 22.38 -4.84 8.41
N LEU A 91 23.23 -5.39 9.26
CA LEU A 91 24.24 -4.68 10.03
C LEU A 91 25.54 -5.51 10.06
N ASP A 92 26.65 -4.84 10.39
CA ASP A 92 27.97 -5.48 10.45
C ASP A 92 28.16 -6.30 11.73
N SER A 93 27.37 -6.03 12.77
CA SER A 93 27.40 -6.75 14.04
C SER A 93 26.44 -7.94 14.04
N LEU A 94 26.66 -8.87 14.96
CA LEU A 94 25.74 -9.98 15.16
C LEU A 94 24.40 -9.46 15.69
N ASP A 95 23.32 -9.83 15.03
CA ASP A 95 21.97 -9.59 15.48
C ASP A 95 21.42 -10.84 16.18
N GLU A 96 20.95 -10.67 17.40
CA GLU A 96 20.37 -11.77 18.19
C GLU A 96 19.00 -12.21 17.68
N TYR A 97 18.29 -11.32 16.93
CA TYR A 97 16.91 -11.52 16.45
C TYR A 97 16.76 -11.31 14.94
N ALA A 98 17.70 -11.83 14.16
CA ALA A 98 17.71 -11.64 12.69
C ALA A 98 16.42 -12.02 11.94
N SER A 99 15.46 -12.68 12.61
CA SER A 99 14.16 -13.03 12.03
C SER A 99 13.22 -11.82 11.80
N ASP A 100 13.42 -10.72 12.50
CA ASP A 100 12.62 -9.49 12.37
C ASP A 100 13.25 -8.46 11.40
N ASN A 101 14.44 -8.75 10.90
CA ASN A 101 15.14 -7.93 9.93
C ASN A 101 14.52 -7.91 8.54
N SER A 102 13.47 -8.67 8.30
CA SER A 102 12.84 -8.75 6.98
C SER A 102 11.32 -8.66 7.06
N ILE A 103 10.76 -7.82 6.19
CA ILE A 103 9.31 -7.69 6.06
C ILE A 103 8.92 -7.71 4.58
N SER A 104 7.82 -8.39 4.27
CA SER A 104 7.32 -8.50 2.90
C SER A 104 5.88 -8.01 2.77
N TYR A 105 5.61 -7.35 1.65
CA TYR A 105 4.29 -6.88 1.26
C TYR A 105 3.97 -7.34 -0.16
N THR A 106 2.70 -7.57 -0.42
CA THR A 106 2.25 -7.89 -1.76
C THR A 106 1.42 -6.78 -2.36
N PHE A 107 1.58 -6.57 -3.65
CA PHE A 107 0.68 -5.75 -4.47
C PHE A 107 0.35 -6.49 -5.76
N THR A 108 -0.75 -6.11 -6.39
CA THR A 108 -1.25 -6.81 -7.57
C THR A 108 -1.27 -5.86 -8.76
N ILE A 109 -0.83 -6.34 -9.89
CA ILE A 109 -1.10 -5.74 -11.19
C ILE A 109 -2.26 -6.50 -11.81
N SER A 110 -3.33 -5.81 -12.18
CA SER A 110 -4.58 -6.39 -12.66
C SER A 110 -4.97 -5.81 -14.02
N GLU A 111 -5.61 -6.61 -14.85
CA GLU A 111 -6.15 -6.14 -16.14
C GLU A 111 -7.37 -5.23 -15.97
N SER A 112 -8.11 -5.35 -14.87
CA SER A 112 -9.41 -4.69 -14.71
C SER A 112 -9.68 -4.09 -13.34
N ILE A 113 -8.86 -4.37 -12.33
CA ILE A 113 -9.11 -3.91 -10.96
C ILE A 113 -8.11 -2.84 -10.56
N TYR A 114 -8.63 -1.71 -10.11
CA TYR A 114 -7.86 -0.67 -9.41
C TYR A 114 -8.31 -0.60 -7.95
N SER A 115 -7.38 -0.67 -7.01
CA SER A 115 -7.70 -0.59 -5.57
C SER A 115 -6.54 -0.04 -4.75
N ALA A 116 -6.78 1.01 -3.98
CA ALA A 116 -5.86 1.47 -2.94
C ALA A 116 -5.86 0.54 -1.73
N ALA A 117 -6.96 -0.17 -1.48
CA ALA A 117 -7.10 -1.14 -0.41
C ALA A 117 -6.48 -2.50 -0.78
N LYS A 118 -6.19 -3.31 0.25
CA LYS A 118 -5.80 -4.70 0.03
C LYS A 118 -6.98 -5.47 -0.56
N ILE A 119 -6.73 -6.24 -1.58
CA ILE A 119 -7.72 -7.15 -2.20
C ILE A 119 -7.35 -8.61 -1.94
N ASP A 120 -8.34 -9.46 -1.92
CA ASP A 120 -8.19 -10.90 -2.09
C ASP A 120 -7.94 -11.18 -3.58
N THR A 121 -6.80 -11.73 -3.90
CA THR A 121 -6.38 -11.95 -5.30
C THR A 121 -7.19 -13.03 -6.01
N ALA A 122 -7.85 -13.92 -5.26
CA ALA A 122 -8.68 -14.98 -5.84
C ALA A 122 -10.08 -14.47 -6.23
N THR A 123 -10.62 -13.53 -5.45
CA THR A 123 -11.99 -13.02 -5.65
C THR A 123 -12.01 -11.60 -6.23
N GLY A 124 -10.91 -10.86 -6.16
CA GLY A 124 -10.85 -9.44 -6.52
C GLY A 124 -11.55 -8.51 -5.53
N LEU A 125 -12.11 -9.03 -4.45
CA LEU A 125 -12.87 -8.27 -3.48
C LEU A 125 -11.97 -7.64 -2.42
N PRO A 126 -12.40 -6.54 -1.77
CA PRO A 126 -11.67 -5.96 -0.66
C PRO A 126 -11.44 -6.97 0.45
N SER A 127 -10.17 -7.12 0.86
CA SER A 127 -9.76 -7.99 1.96
C SER A 127 -9.30 -7.13 3.13
N GLY A 128 -10.15 -6.79 3.99
CA GLY A 128 -9.82 -6.00 5.17
C GLY A 128 -11.08 -5.82 5.99
N LYS A 129 -10.89 -5.79 7.31
CA LYS A 129 -12.02 -5.66 8.23
C LYS A 129 -12.01 -4.29 8.92
N THR A 130 -11.27 -3.32 8.38
CA THR A 130 -11.30 -1.96 8.90
C THR A 130 -12.50 -1.24 8.30
N PHE A 131 -13.35 -0.73 9.15
CA PHE A 131 -14.53 0.03 8.75
C PHE A 131 -14.62 1.33 9.55
N TYR A 132 -15.17 2.33 8.92
CA TYR A 132 -15.54 3.57 9.59
C TYR A 132 -16.94 3.43 10.19
N ARG A 133 -17.08 3.83 11.43
CA ARG A 133 -18.39 3.94 12.11
C ARG A 133 -18.53 5.34 12.67
N PRO A 134 -19.61 6.07 12.35
CA PRO A 134 -19.91 7.35 13.00
C PRO A 134 -20.06 7.16 14.51
N SER A 135 -19.57 8.10 15.28
CA SER A 135 -19.67 8.07 16.76
C SER A 135 -21.10 8.26 17.26
N THR A 136 -21.97 8.84 16.46
CA THR A 136 -23.39 9.11 16.78
C THR A 136 -24.30 8.26 15.89
N ASN A 137 -25.31 7.66 16.50
CA ASN A 137 -26.33 6.91 15.76
C ASN A 137 -27.16 7.88 14.89
N ASN A 138 -27.68 7.37 13.75
CA ASN A 138 -28.57 8.08 12.83
C ASN A 138 -27.96 9.28 12.11
N GLN A 139 -26.66 9.26 11.84
CA GLN A 139 -26.04 10.25 10.97
C GLN A 139 -25.81 9.68 9.56
N THR A 140 -26.22 10.46 8.57
CA THR A 140 -25.78 10.25 7.20
C THR A 140 -24.32 10.65 7.08
N PHE A 141 -23.49 9.81 6.49
CA PHE A 141 -22.09 10.12 6.23
C PHE A 141 -21.70 9.66 4.82
N SER A 142 -20.69 10.28 4.29
CA SER A 142 -20.13 9.92 2.99
C SER A 142 -18.70 9.47 3.18
N ILE A 143 -18.31 8.39 2.51
CA ILE A 143 -16.92 7.95 2.39
C ILE A 143 -16.52 8.16 0.94
N CYS A 144 -15.44 8.90 0.72
CA CYS A 144 -14.93 9.19 -0.61
C CYS A 144 -13.54 8.56 -0.79
N SER A 145 -13.29 8.02 -1.96
CA SER A 145 -11.96 7.64 -2.41
C SER A 145 -11.61 8.43 -3.65
N ALA A 146 -10.50 9.14 -3.62
CA ALA A 146 -9.98 9.81 -4.80
C ALA A 146 -9.12 8.82 -5.60
N ILE A 147 -9.38 8.73 -6.89
CA ILE A 147 -8.61 7.93 -7.84
C ILE A 147 -7.95 8.91 -8.79
N ASN A 148 -6.64 9.08 -8.65
CA ASN A 148 -5.86 9.86 -9.59
C ASN A 148 -5.21 8.91 -10.60
N ASN A 149 -5.64 9.02 -11.85
CA ASN A 149 -5.07 8.25 -12.94
C ASN A 149 -4.92 9.18 -14.15
N PRO A 150 -3.69 9.46 -14.60
CA PRO A 150 -3.45 10.35 -15.75
C PRO A 150 -4.09 9.84 -17.05
N ASN A 151 -4.44 8.55 -17.11
CA ASN A 151 -5.09 7.92 -18.23
C ASN A 151 -6.60 7.68 -18.03
N ALA A 152 -7.21 8.33 -17.06
CA ALA A 152 -8.64 8.15 -16.74
C ALA A 152 -9.56 8.35 -17.95
N SER A 153 -9.19 9.20 -18.91
CA SER A 153 -9.96 9.41 -20.14
C SER A 153 -10.05 8.18 -21.05
N ARG A 154 -9.18 7.18 -20.85
CA ARG A 154 -9.15 5.91 -21.59
C ARG A 154 -9.79 4.75 -20.81
N LEU A 155 -10.31 5.02 -19.61
CA LEU A 155 -10.89 4.03 -18.73
C LEU A 155 -12.40 4.20 -18.63
N ALA A 156 -13.11 3.09 -18.50
CA ALA A 156 -14.51 3.05 -18.12
C ALA A 156 -14.63 2.41 -16.72
N VAL A 157 -15.41 3.03 -15.86
CA VAL A 157 -15.74 2.45 -14.55
C VAL A 157 -17.00 1.61 -14.71
N GLU A 158 -16.86 0.30 -14.63
CA GLU A 158 -17.97 -0.66 -14.79
C GLU A 158 -18.65 -0.98 -13.46
N GLY A 159 -17.94 -0.84 -12.36
CA GLY A 159 -18.49 -1.13 -11.03
C GLY A 159 -17.57 -0.71 -9.91
N LEU A 160 -18.11 -0.75 -8.70
CA LEU A 160 -17.39 -0.51 -7.46
C LEU A 160 -17.63 -1.66 -6.49
N TYR A 161 -16.57 -2.24 -5.98
CA TYR A 161 -16.61 -3.21 -4.89
C TYR A 161 -16.28 -2.52 -3.57
N PHE A 162 -17.16 -2.65 -2.61
CA PHE A 162 -16.96 -2.10 -1.27
C PHE A 162 -17.53 -3.05 -0.22
N ALA A 163 -17.05 -2.93 1.01
CA ALA A 163 -17.62 -3.65 2.15
C ALA A 163 -18.44 -2.70 3.01
N ALA A 164 -19.65 -3.10 3.35
CA ALA A 164 -20.52 -2.38 4.27
C ALA A 164 -21.16 -3.34 5.26
N THR A 165 -21.39 -2.87 6.49
CA THR A 165 -22.09 -3.64 7.52
C THR A 165 -22.87 -2.72 8.44
N LYS A 166 -23.97 -3.20 8.99
CA LYS A 166 -24.63 -2.56 10.13
C LYS A 166 -23.84 -2.74 11.41
N GLY A 167 -24.03 -1.84 12.36
CA GLY A 167 -23.55 -2.02 13.73
C GLY A 167 -24.21 -3.25 14.35
N ILE A 168 -23.42 -4.26 14.69
CA ILE A 168 -23.93 -5.51 15.25
C ILE A 168 -24.23 -5.28 16.73
N VAL A 169 -25.51 -5.17 17.04
CA VAL A 169 -26.02 -5.29 18.42
C VAL A 169 -26.52 -6.71 18.67
N VAL A 170 -27.11 -7.32 17.64
CA VAL A 170 -27.57 -8.71 17.61
C VAL A 170 -27.26 -9.31 16.22
N PRO A 171 -27.09 -10.62 16.09
CA PRO A 171 -26.73 -11.27 14.82
C PRO A 171 -27.67 -10.94 13.65
N GLU A 172 -28.94 -10.74 13.93
CA GLU A 172 -29.98 -10.40 12.95
C GLU A 172 -29.76 -9.01 12.31
N ASP A 173 -29.08 -8.09 13.00
CA ASP A 173 -28.79 -6.74 12.51
C ASP A 173 -27.64 -6.71 11.48
N SER A 174 -27.01 -7.84 11.21
CA SER A 174 -25.93 -7.93 10.23
C SER A 174 -26.40 -7.85 8.78
N LEU A 175 -27.69 -7.97 8.54
CA LEU A 175 -28.28 -7.90 7.22
C LEU A 175 -28.42 -6.45 6.75
N MET A 176 -27.93 -6.16 5.56
CA MET A 176 -28.05 -4.86 4.90
C MET A 176 -29.34 -4.74 4.06
N ALA A 177 -30.23 -5.74 4.13
CA ALA A 177 -31.48 -5.72 3.38
C ALA A 177 -32.36 -4.55 3.81
N GLY A 178 -32.81 -3.73 2.84
CA GLY A 178 -33.64 -2.57 3.10
C GLY A 178 -32.88 -1.29 3.48
N GLU A 179 -31.55 -1.33 3.58
CA GLU A 179 -30.74 -0.13 3.79
C GLU A 179 -30.50 0.59 2.45
N GLU A 180 -30.69 1.89 2.46
CA GLU A 180 -30.43 2.72 1.30
C GLU A 180 -28.94 3.10 1.28
N MET A 181 -28.30 2.87 0.14
CA MET A 181 -26.93 3.26 -0.12
C MET A 181 -26.85 3.96 -1.47
N ASN A 182 -26.26 5.15 -1.47
CA ASN A 182 -26.04 5.93 -2.68
C ASN A 182 -24.57 5.85 -3.09
N LEU A 183 -24.32 5.41 -4.31
CA LEU A 183 -23.01 5.45 -4.95
C LEU A 183 -23.00 6.58 -5.97
N THR A 184 -22.06 7.51 -5.83
CA THR A 184 -21.91 8.61 -6.76
C THR A 184 -20.46 8.69 -7.25
N LEU A 185 -20.30 8.72 -8.56
CA LEU A 185 -19.00 8.97 -9.20
C LEU A 185 -18.92 10.45 -9.56
N TYR A 186 -17.91 11.13 -9.04
CA TYR A 186 -17.61 12.52 -9.36
C TYR A 186 -16.36 12.61 -10.23
N LYS A 187 -16.37 13.48 -11.22
CA LYS A 187 -15.16 13.96 -11.82
C LYS A 187 -14.56 15.01 -10.89
N TRP A 188 -13.32 14.81 -10.47
CA TRP A 188 -12.61 15.82 -9.69
C TRP A 188 -12.18 16.95 -10.63
N GLU A 189 -12.54 18.16 -10.28
CA GLU A 189 -12.03 19.39 -10.90
C GLU A 189 -11.48 20.28 -9.78
N ASP A 190 -10.19 20.50 -9.81
CA ASP A 190 -9.57 21.44 -8.89
C ASP A 190 -9.82 22.84 -9.43
N VAL A 191 -10.73 23.55 -8.77
CA VAL A 191 -11.09 24.94 -9.11
C VAL A 191 -10.55 25.94 -8.09
N PHE A 192 -9.80 25.46 -7.10
CA PHE A 192 -9.14 26.33 -6.14
C PHE A 192 -7.82 26.79 -6.72
N ALA A 193 -7.62 28.11 -6.79
CA ALA A 193 -6.29 28.66 -6.96
C ALA A 193 -5.46 28.29 -5.71
N ASP A 194 -4.21 27.95 -5.91
CA ASP A 194 -3.28 27.70 -4.81
C ASP A 194 -3.38 28.82 -3.77
N LEU A 195 -3.63 28.43 -2.52
CA LEU A 195 -3.68 29.31 -1.37
C LEU A 195 -2.27 29.54 -0.85
#